data_85817fe2f058ee6b6f32ae0ced35d6aa
#
_entry.id   85817fe2f058ee6b6f32ae0ced35d6aa
#
_cell.length_a   1.000
_cell.length_b   1.000
_cell.length_c   1.000
_cell.angle_alpha   90.00
_cell.angle_beta   90.00
_cell.angle_gamma   90.00
#
_symmetry.space_group_name_H-M   'P 1'
#
loop_
_entity.id
_entity.type
_entity.pdbx_description
1 polymer ?
#
loop_
_entity_poly.entity_id
_entity_poly.type
_entity_poly.pdbx_seq_one_letter_code
_entity_poly.pdbx_strand_id
1 'polypeptide(L)'
;MNAKKLLIGLVLAVMPIVTMADGKLSNKPLPETISTFLSTHFSDVKVAFHKEKNRLSDERYNIHLMNGTDIEMDRNGNWTEIDGHKNALPTSVVPEKIQKFISENYPNQTVFSLDKKERDRIEVKLSNGWELLFDKNYQLINIDD
;
A
#
# COMPACT_ATOMS: atom_id res chain seq x y z
N MET A 1 49.37 29.83 30.84
CA MET A 1 48.00 30.00 30.39
C MET A 1 47.76 29.07 29.21
N ASN A 2 47.08 28.00 29.45
CA ASN A 2 46.84 26.98 28.40
C ASN A 2 45.45 27.20 27.81
N ALA A 3 45.37 27.74 26.60
CA ALA A 3 44.14 27.81 25.85
C ALA A 3 43.81 26.41 25.30
N LYS A 4 42.87 25.73 25.92
CA LYS A 4 42.31 24.52 25.37
C LYS A 4 41.45 24.86 24.16
N LYS A 5 41.96 24.56 22.96
CA LYS A 5 41.20 24.60 21.73
C LYS A 5 40.11 23.49 21.80
N LEU A 6 38.88 23.90 21.94
CA LEU A 6 37.72 23.03 21.80
C LEU A 6 37.51 22.74 20.31
N LEU A 7 37.90 21.55 19.88
CA LEU A 7 37.56 21.04 18.55
C LEU A 7 36.08 20.58 18.58
N ILE A 8 35.22 21.44 18.07
CA ILE A 8 33.83 21.04 17.78
C ILE A 8 33.87 20.19 16.53
N GLY A 9 33.83 18.88 16.72
CA GLY A 9 33.67 17.95 15.62
C GLY A 9 32.29 18.09 15.03
N LEU A 10 32.22 18.65 13.80
CA LEU A 10 31.00 18.67 12.98
C LEU A 10 30.74 17.23 12.56
N VAL A 11 29.83 16.54 13.25
CA VAL A 11 29.29 15.26 12.82
C VAL A 11 28.33 15.56 11.67
N LEU A 12 28.84 15.45 10.45
CA LEU A 12 28.01 15.36 9.26
C LEU A 12 27.25 14.04 9.34
N ALA A 13 26.00 14.09 9.78
CA ALA A 13 25.07 12.99 9.64
C ALA A 13 24.84 12.75 8.15
N VAL A 14 25.53 11.78 7.60
CA VAL A 14 25.25 11.26 6.25
C VAL A 14 23.91 10.54 6.35
N MET A 15 22.83 11.26 6.03
CA MET A 15 21.55 10.61 5.82
C MET A 15 21.67 9.72 4.59
N PRO A 16 21.29 8.41 4.68
CA PRO A 16 21.27 7.59 3.49
C PRO A 16 20.30 8.22 2.50
N ILE A 17 20.81 8.60 1.34
CA ILE A 17 19.97 8.99 0.20
C ILE A 17 19.28 7.70 -0.22
N VAL A 18 18.06 7.50 0.22
CA VAL A 18 17.20 6.47 -0.34
C VAL A 18 16.93 6.89 -1.77
N THR A 19 17.63 6.28 -2.70
CA THR A 19 17.35 6.42 -4.12
C THR A 19 16.01 5.74 -4.37
N MET A 20 14.95 6.52 -4.31
CA MET A 20 13.62 6.05 -4.63
C MET A 20 13.50 5.93 -6.14
N ALA A 21 13.63 4.73 -6.66
CA ALA A 21 13.22 4.41 -8.02
C ALA A 21 11.73 4.70 -8.17
N ASP A 22 11.37 5.44 -9.21
CA ASP A 22 10.02 5.76 -9.69
C ASP A 22 9.08 6.58 -8.78
N GLY A 23 8.96 7.85 -9.14
CA GLY A 23 7.96 8.81 -8.67
C GLY A 23 8.53 9.91 -7.79
N LYS A 24 8.13 11.14 -8.09
CA LYS A 24 8.48 12.33 -7.30
C LYS A 24 7.57 12.40 -6.09
N LEU A 25 8.15 12.63 -4.89
CA LEU A 25 7.37 12.97 -3.72
C LEU A 25 6.48 14.17 -4.02
N SER A 26 5.18 14.05 -3.73
CA SER A 26 4.23 15.12 -3.96
C SER A 26 3.93 15.86 -2.67
N ASN A 27 3.98 17.19 -2.72
CA ASN A 27 3.52 18.09 -1.68
C ASN A 27 2.08 18.58 -1.94
N LYS A 28 1.46 18.14 -3.02
CA LYS A 28 0.09 18.50 -3.35
C LYS A 28 -0.89 17.71 -2.49
N PRO A 29 -2.06 18.26 -2.18
CA PRO A 29 -3.11 17.50 -1.51
C PRO A 29 -3.56 16.32 -2.40
N LEU A 30 -3.89 15.20 -1.77
CA LEU A 30 -4.51 14.07 -2.47
C LEU A 30 -5.88 14.46 -3.02
N PRO A 31 -6.30 13.90 -4.16
CA PRO A 31 -7.67 14.01 -4.64
C PRO A 31 -8.70 13.64 -3.57
N GLU A 32 -9.84 14.31 -3.56
CA GLU A 32 -10.91 14.05 -2.58
C GLU A 32 -11.38 12.59 -2.59
N THR A 33 -11.47 11.98 -3.77
CA THR A 33 -11.81 10.55 -3.94
C THR A 33 -10.87 9.63 -3.18
N ILE A 34 -9.56 9.89 -3.24
CA ILE A 34 -8.54 9.13 -2.53
C ILE A 34 -8.61 9.42 -1.02
N SER A 35 -8.74 10.68 -0.63
CA SER A 35 -8.87 11.07 0.78
C SER A 35 -10.09 10.42 1.43
N THR A 36 -11.20 10.33 0.70
CA THR A 36 -12.43 9.65 1.15
C THR A 36 -12.20 8.14 1.33
N PHE A 37 -11.53 7.50 0.38
CA PHE A 37 -11.17 6.07 0.50
C PHE A 37 -10.32 5.81 1.75
N LEU A 38 -9.28 6.62 1.96
CA LEU A 38 -8.38 6.47 3.11
C LEU A 38 -9.12 6.70 4.43
N SER A 39 -9.97 7.72 4.53
CA SER A 39 -10.74 7.99 5.74
C SER A 39 -11.79 6.91 6.04
N THR A 40 -12.31 6.25 5.01
CA THR A 40 -13.29 5.17 5.15
C THR A 40 -12.65 3.86 5.60
N HIS A 41 -11.50 3.50 5.04
CA HIS A 41 -10.90 2.18 5.23
C HIS A 41 -9.66 2.17 6.12
N PHE A 42 -8.97 3.30 6.25
CA PHE A 42 -7.70 3.45 6.97
C PHE A 42 -7.73 4.64 7.93
N SER A 43 -8.89 4.90 8.56
CA SER A 43 -9.11 6.08 9.43
C SER A 43 -8.09 6.21 10.57
N ASP A 44 -7.59 5.08 11.08
CA ASP A 44 -6.66 5.04 12.21
C ASP A 44 -5.19 5.18 11.79
N VAL A 45 -4.91 5.27 10.49
CA VAL A 45 -3.56 5.29 9.96
C VAL A 45 -3.32 6.56 9.15
N LYS A 46 -2.26 7.28 9.50
CA LYS A 46 -1.87 8.50 8.77
C LYS A 46 -1.08 8.17 7.51
N VAL A 47 -1.22 9.00 6.49
CA VAL A 47 -0.36 9.00 5.31
C VAL A 47 1.02 9.52 5.71
N ALA A 48 2.06 8.73 5.43
CA ALA A 48 3.44 9.13 5.62
C ALA A 48 3.90 10.04 4.49
N PHE A 49 3.67 9.61 3.26
CA PHE A 49 3.91 10.37 2.04
C PHE A 49 3.16 9.74 0.86
N HIS A 50 3.07 10.46 -0.24
CA HIS A 50 2.57 9.90 -1.50
C HIS A 50 3.42 10.38 -2.68
N LYS A 51 3.35 9.64 -3.77
CA LYS A 51 3.98 9.94 -5.04
C LYS A 51 2.94 9.94 -6.14
N GLU A 52 3.06 10.89 -7.06
CA GLU A 52 2.27 10.92 -8.28
C GLU A 52 3.10 10.33 -9.42
N LYS A 53 2.54 9.35 -10.11
CA LYS A 53 3.06 8.85 -11.38
C LYS A 53 2.17 9.37 -12.50
N ASN A 54 2.73 10.21 -13.36
CA ASN A 54 2.03 10.76 -14.50
C ASN A 54 2.49 10.01 -15.76
N ARG A 55 1.69 9.09 -16.26
CA ARG A 55 1.88 8.48 -17.57
C ARG A 55 0.82 9.07 -18.51
N LEU A 56 1.18 9.27 -19.77
CA LEU A 56 0.47 10.01 -20.83
C LEU A 56 -1.09 9.97 -20.85
N SER A 57 -1.72 9.07 -20.11
CA SER A 57 -3.19 8.95 -20.00
C SER A 57 -3.68 8.44 -18.65
N ASP A 58 -2.77 8.14 -17.70
CA ASP A 58 -3.12 7.43 -16.47
C ASP A 58 -2.37 8.04 -15.29
N GLU A 59 -3.08 8.84 -14.51
CA GLU A 59 -2.54 9.45 -13.29
C GLU A 59 -2.69 8.47 -12.14
N ARG A 60 -1.56 8.04 -11.59
CA ARG A 60 -1.49 7.07 -10.49
C ARG A 60 -0.92 7.70 -9.25
N TYR A 61 -1.42 7.27 -8.11
CA TYR A 61 -0.99 7.70 -6.78
C TYR A 61 -0.47 6.49 -6.01
N ASN A 62 0.79 6.56 -5.58
CA ASN A 62 1.36 5.59 -4.66
C ASN A 62 1.37 6.23 -3.27
N ILE A 63 0.60 5.67 -2.36
CA ILE A 63 0.38 6.19 -1.01
C ILE A 63 1.04 5.24 -0.03
N HIS A 64 1.90 5.79 0.81
CA HIS A 64 2.58 5.06 1.89
C HIS A 64 1.99 5.47 3.23
N LEU A 65 1.45 4.52 3.97
CA LEU A 65 0.89 4.76 5.29
C LEU A 65 1.93 4.60 6.40
N MET A 66 1.70 5.23 7.53
CA MET A 66 2.63 5.20 8.68
C MET A 66 2.82 3.82 9.29
N ASN A 67 1.88 2.88 9.07
CA ASN A 67 2.00 1.48 9.49
C ASN A 67 2.78 0.60 8.50
N GLY A 68 3.26 1.16 7.39
CA GLY A 68 3.99 0.46 6.34
C GLY A 68 3.13 -0.11 5.22
N THR A 69 1.81 0.10 5.23
CA THR A 69 0.94 -0.30 4.13
C THR A 69 1.15 0.58 2.91
N ASP A 70 1.26 -0.03 1.75
CA ASP A 70 1.37 0.63 0.45
C ASP A 70 0.07 0.47 -0.33
N ILE A 71 -0.40 1.58 -0.93
CA ILE A 71 -1.63 1.60 -1.71
C ILE A 71 -1.35 2.28 -3.05
N GLU A 72 -1.66 1.59 -4.15
CA GLU A 72 -1.67 2.19 -5.47
C GLU A 72 -3.12 2.45 -5.93
N MET A 73 -3.40 3.68 -6.35
CA MET A 73 -4.75 4.12 -6.74
C MET A 73 -4.71 4.95 -8.01
N ASP A 74 -5.82 4.92 -8.75
CA ASP A 74 -6.08 5.90 -9.79
C ASP A 74 -6.66 7.21 -9.21
N ARG A 75 -6.75 8.25 -10.03
CA ARG A 75 -7.32 9.56 -9.65
C ARG A 75 -8.79 9.52 -9.23
N ASN A 76 -9.51 8.47 -9.61
CA ASN A 76 -10.93 8.31 -9.31
C ASN A 76 -11.19 7.64 -7.96
N GLY A 77 -10.12 7.29 -7.25
CA GLY A 77 -10.20 6.61 -5.95
C GLY A 77 -10.37 5.09 -6.06
N ASN A 78 -10.08 4.50 -7.24
CA ASN A 78 -10.04 3.06 -7.39
C ASN A 78 -8.64 2.56 -7.08
N TRP A 79 -8.51 1.63 -6.14
CA TRP A 79 -7.24 0.98 -5.87
C TRP A 79 -6.89 -0.03 -6.98
N THR A 80 -5.62 -0.18 -7.25
CA THR A 80 -5.06 -1.22 -8.13
C THR A 80 -4.25 -2.23 -7.37
N GLU A 81 -3.60 -1.78 -6.28
CA GLU A 81 -2.85 -2.62 -5.38
C GLU A 81 -2.96 -2.09 -3.95
N ILE A 82 -3.08 -2.98 -2.98
CA ILE A 82 -2.99 -2.67 -1.55
C ILE A 82 -2.10 -3.74 -0.92
N ASP A 83 -0.93 -3.35 -0.44
CA ASP A 83 0.04 -4.25 0.20
C ASP A 83 0.28 -3.84 1.66
N GLY A 84 -0.23 -4.65 2.58
CA GLY A 84 0.01 -4.51 4.01
C GLY A 84 1.35 -5.08 4.44
N HIS A 85 2.09 -5.75 3.54
CA HIS A 85 3.32 -6.50 3.83
C HIS A 85 3.11 -7.56 4.92
N LYS A 86 3.25 -7.17 6.18
CA LYS A 86 3.04 -8.03 7.37
C LYS A 86 1.81 -7.64 8.19
N ASN A 87 1.08 -6.64 7.74
CA ASN A 87 -0.12 -6.16 8.40
C ASN A 87 -1.36 -6.72 7.71
N ALA A 88 -2.33 -7.16 8.51
CA ALA A 88 -3.64 -7.51 7.98
C ALA A 88 -4.32 -6.26 7.40
N LEU A 89 -4.86 -6.38 6.20
CA LEU A 89 -5.66 -5.32 5.61
C LEU A 89 -7.03 -5.22 6.32
N PRO A 90 -7.62 -4.02 6.37
CA PRO A 90 -9.01 -3.88 6.82
C PRO A 90 -9.94 -4.76 5.98
N THR A 91 -10.85 -5.48 6.60
CA THR A 91 -11.80 -6.34 5.87
C THR A 91 -12.67 -5.55 4.90
N SER A 92 -12.91 -4.28 5.19
CA SER A 92 -13.72 -3.37 4.37
C SER A 92 -13.15 -3.10 2.96
N VAL A 93 -11.84 -3.32 2.72
CA VAL A 93 -11.25 -3.18 1.38
C VAL A 93 -11.36 -4.46 0.54
N VAL A 94 -11.63 -5.60 1.18
CA VAL A 94 -11.75 -6.90 0.50
C VAL A 94 -13.18 -7.05 -0.02
N PRO A 95 -13.39 -7.39 -1.30
CA PRO A 95 -14.73 -7.67 -1.83
C PRO A 95 -15.50 -8.69 -0.99
N GLU A 96 -16.77 -8.45 -0.70
CA GLU A 96 -17.57 -9.24 0.23
C GLU A 96 -17.59 -10.74 -0.10
N LYS A 97 -17.71 -11.10 -1.38
CA LYS A 97 -17.67 -12.50 -1.82
C LYS A 97 -16.34 -13.18 -1.54
N ILE A 98 -15.24 -12.44 -1.68
CA ILE A 98 -13.90 -12.93 -1.36
C ILE A 98 -13.73 -13.06 0.15
N GLN A 99 -14.22 -12.09 0.94
CA GLN A 99 -14.22 -12.19 2.41
C GLN A 99 -14.93 -13.46 2.87
N LYS A 100 -16.14 -13.69 2.33
CA LYS A 100 -16.93 -14.89 2.64
C LYS A 100 -16.16 -16.16 2.31
N PHE A 101 -15.60 -16.24 1.11
CA PHE A 101 -14.79 -17.39 0.68
C PHE A 101 -13.62 -17.66 1.64
N ILE A 102 -12.87 -16.62 2.02
CA ILE A 102 -11.73 -16.75 2.94
C ILE A 102 -12.20 -17.18 4.33
N SER A 103 -13.27 -16.61 4.86
CA SER A 103 -13.78 -16.97 6.18
C SER A 103 -14.28 -18.42 6.27
N GLU A 104 -14.80 -18.96 5.17
CA GLU A 104 -15.30 -20.34 5.11
C GLU A 104 -14.18 -21.37 4.88
N ASN A 105 -13.17 -21.03 4.07
CA ASN A 105 -12.12 -21.98 3.65
C ASN A 105 -10.79 -21.79 4.36
N TYR A 106 -10.50 -20.56 4.83
CA TYR A 106 -9.25 -20.17 5.50
C TYR A 106 -9.53 -19.36 6.78
N PRO A 107 -10.30 -19.88 7.74
CA PRO A 107 -10.83 -19.10 8.88
C PRO A 107 -9.75 -18.52 9.79
N ASN A 108 -8.54 -19.08 9.77
CA ASN A 108 -7.41 -18.63 10.59
C ASN A 108 -6.44 -17.72 9.84
N GLN A 109 -6.77 -17.32 8.61
CA GLN A 109 -5.94 -16.47 7.79
C GLN A 109 -6.53 -15.07 7.66
N THR A 110 -5.65 -14.07 7.52
CA THR A 110 -6.00 -12.69 7.22
C THR A 110 -5.45 -12.31 5.85
N VAL A 111 -6.03 -11.31 5.22
CA VAL A 111 -5.56 -10.79 3.93
C VAL A 111 -4.42 -9.82 4.17
N PHE A 112 -3.28 -10.05 3.54
CA PHE A 112 -2.10 -9.18 3.59
C PHE A 112 -1.97 -8.31 2.36
N SER A 113 -2.40 -8.78 1.18
CA SER A 113 -2.44 -7.92 -0.01
C SER A 113 -3.59 -8.23 -0.95
N LEU A 114 -3.92 -7.24 -1.75
CA LEU A 114 -4.87 -7.28 -2.85
C LEU A 114 -4.20 -6.68 -4.07
N ASP A 115 -4.25 -7.35 -5.22
CA ASP A 115 -3.70 -6.86 -6.46
C ASP A 115 -4.66 -7.13 -7.62
N LYS A 116 -5.05 -6.06 -8.33
CA LYS A 116 -5.88 -6.17 -9.55
C LYS A 116 -4.99 -6.55 -10.73
N LYS A 117 -5.27 -7.71 -11.28
CA LYS A 117 -4.63 -8.24 -12.47
C LYS A 117 -5.44 -7.94 -13.73
N GLU A 118 -4.88 -8.20 -14.89
CA GLU A 118 -5.60 -8.12 -16.15
C GLU A 118 -6.92 -8.89 -16.14
N ARG A 119 -7.88 -8.48 -16.97
CA ARG A 119 -9.22 -9.08 -17.11
C ARG A 119 -10.04 -9.06 -15.83
N ASP A 120 -9.87 -7.98 -15.02
CA ASP A 120 -10.60 -7.75 -13.77
C ASP A 120 -10.44 -8.89 -12.74
N ARG A 121 -9.33 -9.61 -12.80
CA ARG A 121 -8.98 -10.61 -11.79
C ARG A 121 -8.40 -9.93 -10.55
N ILE A 122 -8.55 -10.57 -9.41
CA ILE A 122 -7.97 -10.12 -8.14
C ILE A 122 -7.14 -11.25 -7.55
N GLU A 123 -5.89 -10.95 -7.27
CA GLU A 123 -5.01 -11.79 -6.48
C GLU A 123 -5.03 -11.35 -5.03
N VAL A 124 -5.16 -12.30 -4.13
CA VAL A 124 -5.26 -12.08 -2.69
C VAL A 124 -4.16 -12.89 -2.02
N LYS A 125 -3.27 -12.22 -1.29
CA LYS A 125 -2.25 -12.88 -0.49
C LYS A 125 -2.73 -13.02 0.96
N LEU A 126 -2.65 -14.22 1.48
CA LEU A 126 -3.00 -14.55 2.86
C LEU A 126 -1.79 -14.48 3.80
N SER A 127 -2.07 -14.42 5.09
CA SER A 127 -1.04 -14.35 6.15
C SER A 127 -0.12 -15.57 6.22
N ASN A 128 -0.55 -16.73 5.70
CA ASN A 128 0.29 -17.93 5.56
C ASN A 128 1.19 -17.93 4.31
N GLY A 129 1.10 -16.89 3.46
CA GLY A 129 1.86 -16.74 2.23
C GLY A 129 1.16 -17.25 0.96
N TRP A 130 0.03 -17.91 1.08
CA TRP A 130 -0.72 -18.39 -0.07
C TRP A 130 -1.33 -17.25 -0.87
N GLU A 131 -1.34 -17.40 -2.19
CA GLU A 131 -1.89 -16.46 -3.15
C GLU A 131 -3.11 -17.08 -3.84
N LEU A 132 -4.26 -16.44 -3.69
CA LEU A 132 -5.53 -16.87 -4.24
C LEU A 132 -5.91 -15.96 -5.41
N LEU A 133 -6.08 -16.50 -6.60
CA LEU A 133 -6.51 -15.75 -7.77
C LEU A 133 -8.00 -15.93 -8.02
N PHE A 134 -8.74 -14.83 -8.06
CA PHE A 134 -10.18 -14.78 -8.34
C PHE A 134 -10.44 -14.14 -9.71
N ASP A 135 -11.47 -14.62 -10.40
CA ASP A 135 -11.95 -14.01 -11.64
C ASP A 135 -12.82 -12.75 -11.38
N LYS A 136 -13.32 -12.11 -12.44
CA LYS A 136 -14.19 -10.93 -12.37
C LYS A 136 -15.51 -11.16 -11.63
N ASN A 137 -15.94 -12.40 -11.44
CA ASN A 137 -17.15 -12.79 -10.72
C ASN A 137 -16.84 -13.20 -9.27
N TYR A 138 -15.56 -13.04 -8.85
CA TYR A 138 -15.02 -13.47 -7.56
C TYR A 138 -15.07 -14.98 -7.34
N GLN A 139 -14.93 -15.77 -8.43
CA GLN A 139 -14.74 -17.21 -8.35
C GLN A 139 -13.25 -17.52 -8.29
N LEU A 140 -12.85 -18.41 -7.38
CA LEU A 140 -11.46 -18.85 -7.28
C LEU A 140 -11.06 -19.63 -8.56
N ILE A 141 -9.93 -19.25 -9.16
CA ILE A 141 -9.39 -19.86 -10.39
C ILE A 141 -7.99 -20.43 -10.23
N ASN A 142 -7.22 -19.98 -9.24
CA ASN A 142 -5.89 -20.53 -8.94
C ASN A 142 -5.53 -20.33 -7.46
N ILE A 143 -4.66 -21.20 -6.97
CA ILE A 143 -4.03 -21.13 -5.64
C ILE A 143 -2.54 -21.45 -5.85
N ASP A 144 -1.68 -20.55 -5.37
CA ASP A 144 -0.23 -20.74 -5.27
C ASP A 144 0.21 -20.68 -3.80
N ASP A 145 1.18 -21.52 -3.42
CA ASP A 145 1.74 -21.66 -2.07
C ASP A 145 3.27 -21.43 -2.02
#